data_d50b1a3bf23a17e95105f9d8748d9942
#
_entry.id   d50b1a3bf23a17e95105f9d8748d9942
#
_cell.length_a   1.000
_cell.length_b   1.000
_cell.length_c   1.000
_cell.angle_alpha   90.00
_cell.angle_beta   90.00
_cell.angle_gamma   90.00
#
_symmetry.space_group_name_H-M   'P 1'
#
loop_
_entity.id
_entity.type
_entity.pdbx_description
1 polymer ?
#
loop_
_entity_poly.entity_id
_entity_poly.type
_entity_poly.pdbx_seq_one_letter_code
_entity_poly.pdbx_strand_id
1 'polypeptide(L)'
;MTLSIAAAFVVGAALAVSGAVLQSVLRNPLAEPYILGIVGGSALFSALAVKFGLVAFAAWVIPASSFLGACFSLALLLVVAWFASRARDANGSDAQMRSNFSTVVIAGFVVGGFTGSLDWLVLSYCPPEEFTRLTKWLYGSLSEVGPAALAAGIAVLALVMAVLCLFRRELNVMELGHDEAECLGVDTRTAMIVAIGAVSLATAVSVSLAGAVGFVGLVVPHFVRRVFGPRMERLLPFSALFGGIFLVIAQAVAATLLPNVGVGVICAIFGGPFILWLLASRRSGEGRDI
;
A
#
# COMPACT_ATOMS: atom_id res chain seq x y z
N MET A 1 19.76 7.52 13.51
CA MET A 1 18.53 8.19 13.95
C MET A 1 17.96 9.13 12.88
N THR A 2 18.72 10.05 12.30
CA THR A 2 18.22 10.96 11.23
C THR A 2 17.70 10.24 9.98
N LEU A 3 18.42 9.23 9.48
CA LEU A 3 18.00 8.44 8.32
C LEU A 3 16.70 7.66 8.57
N SER A 4 16.53 7.07 9.75
CA SER A 4 15.30 6.35 10.12
C SER A 4 14.09 7.29 10.18
N ILE A 5 14.25 8.52 10.66
CA ILE A 5 13.18 9.53 10.69
C ILE A 5 12.81 9.96 9.26
N ALA A 6 13.81 10.22 8.41
CA ALA A 6 13.57 10.56 7.01
C ALA A 6 12.89 9.42 6.24
N ALA A 7 13.33 8.17 6.47
CA ALA A 7 12.70 6.99 5.89
C ALA A 7 11.26 6.81 6.37
N ALA A 8 10.98 7.02 7.67
CA ALA A 8 9.64 7.01 8.21
C ALA A 8 8.74 8.04 7.52
N PHE A 9 9.24 9.27 7.32
CA PHE A 9 8.48 10.29 6.62
C PHE A 9 8.15 9.88 5.17
N VAL A 10 9.14 9.39 4.42
CA VAL A 10 8.97 8.98 3.02
C VAL A 10 7.98 7.81 2.91
N VAL A 11 8.12 6.79 3.75
CA VAL A 11 7.24 5.62 3.76
C VAL A 11 5.81 6.00 4.15
N GLY A 12 5.66 6.80 5.20
CA GLY A 12 4.34 7.27 5.65
C GLY A 12 3.64 8.12 4.60
N ALA A 13 4.38 9.01 3.94
CA ALA A 13 3.87 9.83 2.84
C ALA A 13 3.43 8.96 1.65
N ALA A 14 4.26 7.99 1.24
CA ALA A 14 3.97 7.11 0.13
C ALA A 14 2.73 6.24 0.38
N LEU A 15 2.61 5.65 1.58
CA LEU A 15 1.46 4.84 1.95
C LEU A 15 0.17 5.66 2.05
N ALA A 16 0.22 6.85 2.64
CA ALA A 16 -0.95 7.71 2.76
C ALA A 16 -1.43 8.21 1.38
N VAL A 17 -0.53 8.62 0.50
CA VAL A 17 -0.87 8.99 -0.89
C VAL A 17 -1.47 7.79 -1.63
N SER A 18 -0.88 6.61 -1.51
CA SER A 18 -1.39 5.37 -2.11
C SER A 18 -2.80 5.05 -1.63
N GLY A 19 -3.05 5.17 -0.34
CA GLY A 19 -4.38 4.99 0.24
C GLY A 19 -5.39 6.03 -0.26
N ALA A 20 -5.00 7.31 -0.33
CA ALA A 20 -5.86 8.38 -0.84
C ALA A 20 -6.35 8.09 -2.27
N VAL A 21 -5.44 7.68 -3.14
CA VAL A 21 -5.76 7.35 -4.55
C VAL A 21 -6.62 6.11 -4.64
N LEU A 22 -6.27 5.02 -3.94
CA LEU A 22 -7.07 3.80 -3.96
C LEU A 22 -8.49 4.02 -3.46
N GLN A 23 -8.66 4.75 -2.36
CA GLN A 23 -9.98 5.07 -1.81
C GLN A 23 -10.85 5.83 -2.81
N SER A 24 -10.25 6.73 -3.60
CA SER A 24 -10.98 7.49 -4.64
C SER A 24 -11.32 6.62 -5.85
N VAL A 25 -10.32 5.94 -6.42
CA VAL A 25 -10.50 5.11 -7.61
C VAL A 25 -11.43 3.94 -7.36
N LEU A 26 -11.33 3.33 -6.17
CA LEU A 26 -12.16 2.19 -5.78
C LEU A 26 -13.48 2.60 -5.10
N ARG A 27 -13.69 3.91 -4.89
CA ARG A 27 -14.86 4.46 -4.19
C ARG A 27 -15.15 3.73 -2.87
N ASN A 28 -14.08 3.27 -2.23
CA ASN A 28 -14.14 2.54 -0.99
C ASN A 28 -13.20 3.18 0.06
N PRO A 29 -13.74 3.82 1.09
CA PRO A 29 -12.93 4.49 2.11
C PRO A 29 -12.11 3.54 2.97
N LEU A 30 -12.33 2.22 2.85
CA LEU A 30 -11.56 1.17 3.53
C LEU A 30 -10.47 0.57 2.62
N ALA A 31 -10.28 1.12 1.41
CA ALA A 31 -9.24 0.64 0.51
C ALA A 31 -7.86 1.00 1.07
N GLU A 32 -7.00 0.01 1.11
CA GLU A 32 -5.63 0.10 1.60
C GLU A 32 -4.66 -0.53 0.58
N PRO A 33 -3.45 0.03 0.39
CA PRO A 33 -2.49 -0.49 -0.60
C PRO A 33 -2.14 -1.97 -0.44
N TYR A 34 -2.16 -2.49 0.77
CA TYR A 34 -1.84 -3.90 1.04
C TYR A 34 -2.86 -4.91 0.52
N ILE A 35 -4.09 -4.48 0.22
CA ILE A 35 -5.11 -5.32 -0.42
C ILE A 35 -4.66 -5.84 -1.79
N LEU A 36 -3.70 -5.14 -2.44
CA LEU A 36 -3.13 -5.56 -3.72
C LEU A 36 -2.18 -6.78 -3.63
N GLY A 37 -1.97 -7.35 -2.44
CA GLY A 37 -1.14 -8.55 -2.25
C GLY A 37 0.38 -8.32 -2.36
N ILE A 38 0.82 -7.07 -2.43
CA ILE A 38 2.21 -6.67 -2.68
C ILE A 38 3.15 -7.15 -1.55
N VAL A 39 2.66 -7.14 -0.31
CA VAL A 39 3.47 -7.49 0.88
C VAL A 39 3.94 -8.95 0.84
N GLY A 40 3.05 -9.88 0.46
CA GLY A 40 3.40 -11.31 0.43
C GLY A 40 4.53 -11.62 -0.54
N GLY A 41 4.53 -11.03 -1.74
CA GLY A 41 5.63 -11.20 -2.67
C GLY A 41 6.93 -10.53 -2.22
N SER A 42 6.82 -9.35 -1.62
CA SER A 42 7.98 -8.66 -1.03
C SER A 42 8.65 -9.52 0.05
N ALA A 43 7.85 -10.10 0.94
CA ALA A 43 8.31 -10.99 1.99
C ALA A 43 8.95 -12.25 1.42
N LEU A 44 8.28 -12.93 0.49
CA LEU A 44 8.76 -14.14 -0.17
C LEU A 44 10.14 -13.95 -0.82
N PHE A 45 10.31 -12.90 -1.61
CA PHE A 45 11.58 -12.65 -2.30
C PHE A 45 12.69 -12.24 -1.32
N SER A 46 12.35 -11.53 -0.24
CA SER A 46 13.31 -11.23 0.83
C SER A 46 13.74 -12.50 1.57
N ALA A 47 12.79 -13.40 1.88
CA ALA A 47 13.09 -14.68 2.50
C ALA A 47 13.95 -15.58 1.60
N LEU A 48 13.66 -15.61 0.29
CA LEU A 48 14.49 -16.34 -0.68
C LEU A 48 15.90 -15.77 -0.76
N ALA A 49 16.07 -14.45 -0.78
CA ALA A 49 17.38 -13.80 -0.80
C ALA A 49 18.21 -14.16 0.44
N VAL A 50 17.60 -14.22 1.61
CA VAL A 50 18.25 -14.64 2.84
C VAL A 50 18.61 -16.13 2.76
N LYS A 51 17.66 -17.00 2.40
CA LYS A 51 17.85 -18.44 2.31
C LYS A 51 18.97 -18.84 1.35
N PHE A 52 19.12 -18.12 0.23
CA PHE A 52 20.21 -18.37 -0.73
C PHE A 52 21.52 -17.65 -0.37
N GLY A 53 21.61 -17.03 0.81
CA GLY A 53 22.82 -16.35 1.28
C GLY A 53 23.18 -15.08 0.51
N LEU A 54 22.29 -14.55 -0.32
CA LEU A 54 22.54 -13.37 -1.16
C LEU A 54 22.81 -12.12 -0.32
N VAL A 55 22.28 -12.07 0.89
CA VAL A 55 22.47 -10.95 1.83
C VAL A 55 23.93 -10.77 2.24
N ALA A 56 24.75 -11.81 2.15
CA ALA A 56 26.18 -11.73 2.43
C ALA A 56 26.94 -10.83 1.42
N PHE A 57 26.38 -10.59 0.23
CA PHE A 57 27.04 -9.80 -0.81
C PHE A 57 26.86 -8.29 -0.59
N ALA A 58 25.70 -7.83 -0.09
CA ALA A 58 25.46 -6.39 0.14
C ALA A 58 24.20 -6.12 0.95
N ALA A 59 24.21 -5.05 1.73
CA ALA A 59 23.06 -4.60 2.55
C ALA A 59 21.81 -4.19 1.73
N TRP A 60 21.98 -3.83 0.45
CA TRP A 60 20.87 -3.44 -0.43
C TRP A 60 20.08 -4.63 -1.02
N VAL A 61 20.55 -5.87 -0.80
CA VAL A 61 19.91 -7.07 -1.36
C VAL A 61 18.49 -7.26 -0.81
N ILE A 62 18.25 -7.09 0.48
CA ILE A 62 16.91 -7.19 1.06
C ILE A 62 15.95 -6.15 0.46
N PRO A 63 16.25 -4.84 0.43
CA PRO A 63 15.41 -3.86 -0.24
C PRO A 63 15.15 -4.18 -1.72
N ALA A 64 16.17 -4.58 -2.47
CA ALA A 64 16.04 -4.89 -3.89
C ALA A 64 15.17 -6.14 -4.13
N SER A 65 15.40 -7.22 -3.39
CA SER A 65 14.59 -8.43 -3.48
C SER A 65 13.14 -8.19 -3.09
N SER A 66 12.91 -7.44 -2.01
CA SER A 66 11.58 -7.00 -1.59
C SER A 66 10.86 -6.22 -2.70
N PHE A 67 11.55 -5.29 -3.34
CA PHE A 67 10.99 -4.52 -4.45
C PHE A 67 10.65 -5.42 -5.66
N LEU A 68 11.54 -6.33 -6.03
CA LEU A 68 11.29 -7.30 -7.10
C LEU A 68 10.10 -8.21 -6.77
N GLY A 69 9.99 -8.66 -5.53
CA GLY A 69 8.85 -9.45 -5.05
C GLY A 69 7.53 -8.67 -5.10
N ALA A 70 7.57 -7.38 -4.78
CA ALA A 70 6.42 -6.49 -4.94
C ALA A 70 5.98 -6.38 -6.41
N CYS A 71 6.93 -6.18 -7.32
CA CYS A 71 6.67 -6.14 -8.76
C CYS A 71 6.13 -7.49 -9.28
N PHE A 72 6.66 -8.61 -8.79
CA PHE A 72 6.16 -9.95 -9.12
C PHE A 72 4.70 -10.12 -8.69
N SER A 73 4.36 -9.77 -7.44
CA SER A 73 2.97 -9.83 -6.96
C SER A 73 2.04 -8.95 -7.77
N LEU A 74 2.48 -7.75 -8.15
CA LEU A 74 1.70 -6.87 -9.00
C LEU A 74 1.47 -7.48 -10.39
N ALA A 75 2.52 -8.03 -11.00
CA ALA A 75 2.39 -8.72 -12.29
C ALA A 75 1.42 -9.89 -12.19
N LEU A 76 1.52 -10.70 -11.14
CA LEU A 76 0.63 -11.82 -10.89
C LEU A 76 -0.83 -11.35 -10.68
N LEU A 77 -1.04 -10.27 -9.92
CA LEU A 77 -2.33 -9.64 -9.74
C LEU A 77 -2.94 -9.23 -11.09
N LEU A 78 -2.18 -8.54 -11.94
CA LEU A 78 -2.65 -8.09 -13.24
C LEU A 78 -2.99 -9.27 -14.18
N VAL A 79 -2.19 -10.34 -14.15
CA VAL A 79 -2.45 -11.57 -14.90
C VAL A 79 -3.75 -12.24 -14.42
N VAL A 80 -3.92 -12.40 -13.11
CA VAL A 80 -5.14 -13.00 -12.54
C VAL A 80 -6.37 -12.15 -12.85
N ALA A 81 -6.28 -10.83 -12.71
CA ALA A 81 -7.35 -9.91 -13.03
C ALA A 81 -7.72 -9.96 -14.52
N TRP A 82 -6.74 -10.07 -15.40
CA TRP A 82 -6.96 -10.19 -16.85
C TRP A 82 -7.64 -11.51 -17.24
N PHE A 83 -7.23 -12.65 -16.68
CA PHE A 83 -7.89 -13.93 -16.90
C PHE A 83 -9.33 -13.93 -16.37
N ALA A 84 -9.54 -13.35 -15.19
CA ALA A 84 -10.85 -13.26 -14.58
C ALA A 84 -11.80 -12.36 -15.40
N SER A 85 -11.31 -11.27 -16.00
CA SER A 85 -12.12 -10.42 -16.89
C SER A 85 -12.53 -11.17 -18.17
N ARG A 86 -11.59 -11.87 -18.83
CA ARG A 86 -11.88 -12.65 -20.05
C ARG A 86 -12.89 -13.77 -19.83
N ALA A 87 -12.84 -14.48 -18.72
CA ALA A 87 -13.77 -15.55 -18.41
C ALA A 87 -15.22 -15.03 -18.25
N ARG A 88 -15.40 -13.75 -17.91
CA ARG A 88 -16.72 -13.09 -17.77
C ARG A 88 -17.25 -12.54 -19.07
N ASP A 89 -16.38 -11.98 -19.93
CA ASP A 89 -16.78 -11.48 -21.26
C ASP A 89 -17.38 -12.60 -22.11
N ALA A 90 -16.94 -13.85 -21.91
CA ALA A 90 -17.51 -15.03 -22.56
C ALA A 90 -18.95 -15.36 -22.12
N ASN A 91 -19.41 -14.83 -20.98
CA ASN A 91 -20.75 -15.10 -20.41
C ASN A 91 -21.79 -13.96 -20.63
N GLY A 92 -21.44 -12.90 -21.36
CA GLY A 92 -22.38 -11.90 -21.89
C GLY A 92 -23.13 -11.06 -20.86
N SER A 93 -22.58 -10.79 -19.67
CA SER A 93 -23.26 -10.00 -18.67
C SER A 93 -22.82 -8.53 -18.68
N ASP A 94 -23.75 -7.62 -18.96
CA ASP A 94 -23.58 -6.15 -18.95
C ASP A 94 -23.21 -5.55 -17.57
N ALA A 95 -23.02 -6.38 -16.55
CA ALA A 95 -22.58 -5.96 -15.21
C ALA A 95 -21.07 -5.68 -15.14
N GLN A 96 -20.46 -5.27 -16.24
CA GLN A 96 -19.02 -5.28 -16.54
C GLN A 96 -18.16 -4.44 -15.61
N MET A 97 -18.61 -3.26 -15.19
CA MET A 97 -17.73 -2.28 -14.55
C MET A 97 -17.66 -2.39 -13.01
N ARG A 98 -18.74 -2.71 -12.33
CA ARG A 98 -18.74 -3.06 -10.89
C ARG A 98 -17.97 -4.35 -10.59
N SER A 99 -17.90 -5.24 -11.60
CA SER A 99 -17.21 -6.52 -11.59
C SER A 99 -15.67 -6.39 -11.58
N ASN A 100 -15.09 -5.41 -12.27
CA ASN A 100 -13.64 -5.26 -12.40
C ASN A 100 -12.97 -4.88 -11.05
N PHE A 101 -13.64 -4.07 -10.23
CA PHE A 101 -13.15 -3.68 -8.91
C PHE A 101 -13.09 -4.86 -7.93
N SER A 102 -14.22 -5.57 -7.77
CA SER A 102 -14.28 -6.75 -6.90
C SER A 102 -13.26 -7.81 -7.35
N THR A 103 -13.02 -7.94 -8.66
CA THR A 103 -12.02 -8.84 -9.22
C THR A 103 -10.60 -8.49 -8.81
N VAL A 104 -10.22 -7.22 -8.87
CA VAL A 104 -8.87 -6.77 -8.47
C VAL A 104 -8.64 -7.00 -6.97
N VAL A 105 -9.64 -6.70 -6.13
CA VAL A 105 -9.54 -6.92 -4.68
C VAL A 105 -9.44 -8.41 -4.34
N ILE A 106 -10.29 -9.25 -4.95
CA ILE A 106 -10.26 -10.70 -4.74
C ILE A 106 -8.94 -11.29 -5.26
N ALA A 107 -8.49 -10.86 -6.44
CA ALA A 107 -7.22 -11.30 -7.00
C ALA A 107 -6.05 -10.90 -6.09
N GLY A 108 -6.05 -9.68 -5.56
CA GLY A 108 -5.04 -9.22 -4.59
C GLY A 108 -5.02 -10.05 -3.31
N PHE A 109 -6.19 -10.38 -2.77
CA PHE A 109 -6.31 -11.24 -1.61
C PHE A 109 -5.76 -12.66 -1.88
N VAL A 110 -6.12 -13.26 -3.03
CA VAL A 110 -5.63 -14.58 -3.44
C VAL A 110 -4.12 -14.57 -3.67
N VAL A 111 -3.61 -13.58 -4.40
CA VAL A 111 -2.16 -13.43 -4.65
C VAL A 111 -1.41 -13.21 -3.34
N GLY A 112 -1.90 -12.36 -2.45
CA GLY A 112 -1.28 -12.10 -1.15
C GLY A 112 -1.28 -13.34 -0.26
N GLY A 113 -2.39 -14.07 -0.20
CA GLY A 113 -2.50 -15.34 0.54
C GLY A 113 -1.57 -16.41 -0.01
N PHE A 114 -1.50 -16.56 -1.34
CA PHE A 114 -0.60 -17.53 -2.00
C PHE A 114 0.87 -17.20 -1.76
N THR A 115 1.29 -15.96 -2.04
CA THR A 115 2.67 -15.53 -1.84
C THR A 115 3.08 -15.53 -0.36
N GLY A 116 2.17 -15.16 0.54
CA GLY A 116 2.39 -15.25 1.98
C GLY A 116 2.53 -16.69 2.48
N SER A 117 1.78 -17.64 1.91
CA SER A 117 1.93 -19.07 2.23
C SER A 117 3.30 -19.61 1.77
N LEU A 118 3.77 -19.20 0.59
CA LEU A 118 5.10 -19.53 0.10
C LEU A 118 6.20 -18.88 0.97
N ASP A 119 6.01 -17.65 1.42
CA ASP A 119 6.91 -16.98 2.36
C ASP A 119 7.06 -17.79 3.65
N TRP A 120 5.95 -18.19 4.28
CA TRP A 120 5.97 -19.04 5.47
C TRP A 120 6.67 -20.38 5.22
N LEU A 121 6.47 -21.00 4.05
CA LEU A 121 7.15 -22.22 3.67
C LEU A 121 8.68 -22.02 3.63
N VAL A 122 9.14 -20.94 3.00
CA VAL A 122 10.57 -20.61 2.93
C VAL A 122 11.14 -20.34 4.32
N LEU A 123 10.44 -19.52 5.12
CA LEU A 123 10.83 -19.16 6.48
C LEU A 123 10.98 -20.39 7.40
N SER A 124 10.12 -21.41 7.23
CA SER A 124 10.17 -22.66 8.01
C SER A 124 11.47 -23.45 7.84
N TYR A 125 12.20 -23.19 6.75
CA TYR A 125 13.49 -23.82 6.47
C TYR A 125 14.68 -22.87 6.66
N CYS A 126 14.49 -21.68 7.21
CA CYS A 126 15.56 -20.76 7.55
C CYS A 126 16.15 -21.06 8.95
N PRO A 127 17.43 -20.79 9.19
CA PRO A 127 18.01 -20.83 10.53
C PRO A 127 17.29 -19.88 11.49
N PRO A 128 17.23 -20.19 12.80
CA PRO A 128 16.48 -19.39 13.79
C PRO A 128 16.85 -17.90 13.83
N GLU A 129 18.13 -17.59 13.60
CA GLU A 129 18.64 -16.21 13.60
C GLU A 129 18.09 -15.44 12.40
N GLU A 130 18.12 -16.05 11.22
CA GLU A 130 17.58 -15.45 9.99
C GLU A 130 16.06 -15.33 10.04
N PHE A 131 15.38 -16.34 10.55
CA PHE A 131 13.93 -16.30 10.81
C PHE A 131 13.57 -15.09 11.69
N THR A 132 14.28 -14.90 12.79
CA THR A 132 14.04 -13.79 13.70
C THR A 132 14.30 -12.43 13.03
N ARG A 133 15.35 -12.32 12.22
CA ARG A 133 15.70 -11.10 11.48
C ARG A 133 14.62 -10.75 10.45
N LEU A 134 14.21 -11.71 9.63
CA LEU A 134 13.17 -11.51 8.61
C LEU A 134 11.82 -11.18 9.23
N THR A 135 11.45 -11.88 10.30
CA THR A 135 10.20 -11.62 11.02
C THR A 135 10.17 -10.20 11.61
N LYS A 136 11.27 -9.74 12.22
CA LYS A 136 11.38 -8.37 12.71
C LYS A 136 11.24 -7.33 11.59
N TRP A 137 11.88 -7.59 10.45
CA TRP A 137 11.76 -6.73 9.29
C TRP A 137 10.33 -6.71 8.76
N LEU A 138 9.67 -7.87 8.69
CA LEU A 138 8.29 -7.98 8.21
C LEU A 138 7.29 -7.19 9.07
N TYR A 139 7.51 -7.08 10.38
CA TYR A 139 6.68 -6.26 11.28
C TYR A 139 6.98 -4.76 11.22
N GLY A 140 7.83 -4.34 10.31
CA GLY A 140 8.17 -2.95 10.07
C GLY A 140 9.41 -2.49 10.84
N SER A 141 10.55 -2.42 10.15
CA SER A 141 11.81 -1.93 10.72
C SER A 141 12.43 -0.89 9.79
N LEU A 142 12.72 0.28 10.35
CA LEU A 142 13.38 1.39 9.66
C LEU A 142 14.84 1.58 10.11
N SER A 143 15.36 0.64 10.92
CA SER A 143 16.69 0.78 11.53
C SER A 143 17.85 0.56 10.56
N GLU A 144 17.64 -0.21 9.50
CA GLU A 144 18.68 -0.63 8.54
C GLU A 144 18.62 0.11 7.19
N VAL A 145 17.86 1.21 7.09
CA VAL A 145 17.72 1.96 5.84
C VAL A 145 19.00 2.72 5.52
N GLY A 146 19.66 2.32 4.43
CA GLY A 146 20.85 3.02 3.93
C GLY A 146 20.53 4.28 3.15
N PRO A 147 21.50 5.21 2.98
CA PRO A 147 21.26 6.49 2.31
C PRO A 147 20.86 6.33 0.83
N ALA A 148 21.41 5.34 0.13
CA ALA A 148 21.06 5.05 -1.26
C ALA A 148 19.59 4.55 -1.40
N ALA A 149 19.14 3.66 -0.50
CA ALA A 149 17.77 3.19 -0.50
C ALA A 149 16.78 4.33 -0.17
N LEU A 150 17.13 5.19 0.79
CA LEU A 150 16.35 6.38 1.09
C LEU A 150 16.25 7.34 -0.10
N ALA A 151 17.37 7.62 -0.78
CA ALA A 151 17.39 8.47 -1.97
C ALA A 151 16.49 7.90 -3.09
N ALA A 152 16.56 6.59 -3.33
CA ALA A 152 15.66 5.91 -4.26
C ALA A 152 14.20 6.05 -3.84
N GLY A 153 13.90 5.90 -2.55
CA GLY A 153 12.54 6.10 -2.01
C GLY A 153 12.00 7.51 -2.23
N ILE A 154 12.83 8.53 -2.00
CA ILE A 154 12.48 9.93 -2.26
C ILE A 154 12.22 10.16 -3.75
N ALA A 155 13.08 9.65 -4.63
CA ALA A 155 12.95 9.80 -6.08
C ALA A 155 11.65 9.15 -6.59
N VAL A 156 11.33 7.94 -6.11
CA VAL A 156 10.08 7.25 -6.48
C VAL A 156 8.86 7.99 -5.93
N LEU A 157 8.88 8.44 -4.69
CA LEU A 157 7.77 9.23 -4.14
C LEU A 157 7.55 10.53 -4.95
N ALA A 158 8.61 11.23 -5.32
CA ALA A 158 8.52 12.42 -6.15
C ALA A 158 7.94 12.11 -7.54
N LEU A 159 8.37 11.02 -8.18
CA LEU A 159 7.82 10.55 -9.45
C LEU A 159 6.33 10.22 -9.33
N VAL A 160 5.95 9.44 -8.32
CA VAL A 160 4.55 9.06 -8.06
C VAL A 160 3.70 10.31 -7.83
N MET A 161 4.16 11.25 -7.00
CA MET A 161 3.46 12.51 -6.76
C MET A 161 3.29 13.32 -8.04
N ALA A 162 4.34 13.42 -8.87
CA ALA A 162 4.27 14.12 -10.15
C ALA A 162 3.22 13.50 -11.08
N VAL A 163 3.24 12.16 -11.24
CA VAL A 163 2.28 11.44 -12.08
C VAL A 163 0.85 11.63 -11.56
N LEU A 164 0.62 11.45 -10.26
CA LEU A 164 -0.72 11.63 -9.67
C LEU A 164 -1.23 13.08 -9.75
N CYS A 165 -0.32 14.06 -9.64
CA CYS A 165 -0.67 15.47 -9.85
C CYS A 165 -1.06 15.78 -11.30
N LEU A 166 -0.47 15.10 -12.28
CA LEU A 166 -0.87 15.22 -13.68
C LEU A 166 -2.28 14.65 -13.92
N PHE A 167 -2.59 13.51 -13.29
CA PHE A 167 -3.88 12.82 -13.41
C PHE A 167 -4.93 13.25 -12.37
N ARG A 168 -4.70 14.34 -11.62
CA ARG A 168 -5.60 14.77 -10.53
C ARG A 168 -7.03 15.07 -10.99
N ARG A 169 -7.21 15.57 -12.23
CA ARG A 169 -8.54 15.88 -12.78
C ARG A 169 -9.33 14.61 -13.05
N GLU A 170 -8.72 13.66 -13.69
CA GLU A 170 -9.28 12.34 -13.98
C GLU A 170 -9.64 11.62 -12.69
N LEU A 171 -8.74 11.63 -11.70
CA LEU A 171 -8.97 11.03 -10.38
C LEU A 171 -10.13 11.70 -9.62
N ASN A 172 -10.27 13.03 -9.69
CA ASN A 172 -11.41 13.73 -9.09
C ASN A 172 -12.73 13.33 -9.75
N VAL A 173 -12.75 13.17 -11.07
CA VAL A 173 -13.95 12.80 -11.81
C VAL A 173 -14.33 11.34 -11.56
N MET A 174 -13.35 10.43 -11.42
CA MET A 174 -13.58 9.02 -11.07
C MET A 174 -14.26 8.83 -9.70
N GLU A 175 -14.17 9.80 -8.79
CA GLU A 175 -14.93 9.75 -7.53
C GLU A 175 -16.46 9.81 -7.72
N LEU A 176 -16.93 10.40 -8.82
CA LEU A 176 -18.36 10.46 -9.15
C LEU A 176 -18.89 9.08 -9.57
N GLY A 177 -18.07 8.29 -10.26
CA GLY A 177 -18.39 6.98 -10.81
C GLY A 177 -17.70 6.76 -12.14
N HIS A 178 -17.56 5.49 -12.55
CA HIS A 178 -16.93 5.17 -13.83
C HIS A 178 -17.82 5.62 -15.00
N ASP A 179 -19.12 5.33 -14.94
CA ASP A 179 -20.06 5.67 -16.00
C ASP A 179 -20.19 7.20 -16.13
N GLU A 180 -20.27 7.90 -14.99
CA GLU A 180 -20.31 9.35 -14.95
C GLU A 180 -19.00 9.97 -15.48
N ALA A 181 -17.85 9.34 -15.15
CA ALA A 181 -16.55 9.82 -15.61
C ALA A 181 -16.39 9.65 -17.15
N GLU A 182 -16.85 8.54 -17.71
CA GLU A 182 -16.87 8.32 -19.16
C GLU A 182 -17.79 9.30 -19.89
N CYS A 183 -18.96 9.58 -19.31
CA CYS A 183 -19.87 10.61 -19.85
C CYS A 183 -19.23 12.01 -19.85
N LEU A 184 -18.32 12.28 -18.92
CA LEU A 184 -17.54 13.53 -18.84
C LEU A 184 -16.26 13.51 -19.70
N GLY A 185 -16.06 12.46 -20.51
CA GLY A 185 -14.94 12.33 -21.46
C GLY A 185 -13.62 11.88 -20.83
N VAL A 186 -13.63 11.30 -19.62
CA VAL A 186 -12.43 10.75 -18.99
C VAL A 186 -12.19 9.34 -19.51
N ASP A 187 -10.97 9.05 -19.95
CA ASP A 187 -10.51 7.67 -20.18
C ASP A 187 -10.26 6.98 -18.83
N THR A 188 -11.31 6.38 -18.29
CA THR A 188 -11.31 5.71 -16.98
C THR A 188 -10.35 4.54 -16.93
N ARG A 189 -10.14 3.85 -18.07
CA ARG A 189 -9.22 2.72 -18.17
C ARG A 189 -7.76 3.18 -17.96
N THR A 190 -7.35 4.22 -18.70
CA THR A 190 -6.00 4.77 -18.59
C THR A 190 -5.77 5.36 -17.19
N ALA A 191 -6.73 6.13 -16.66
CA ALA A 191 -6.65 6.70 -15.32
C ALA A 191 -6.51 5.63 -14.23
N MET A 192 -7.25 4.51 -14.33
CA MET A 192 -7.16 3.39 -13.39
C MET A 192 -5.80 2.69 -13.48
N ILE A 193 -5.28 2.40 -14.68
CA ILE A 193 -3.97 1.76 -14.87
C ILE A 193 -2.87 2.64 -14.26
N VAL A 194 -2.89 3.94 -14.53
CA VAL A 194 -1.91 4.90 -13.97
C VAL A 194 -2.02 4.97 -12.46
N ALA A 195 -3.24 5.05 -11.91
CA ALA A 195 -3.46 5.09 -10.46
C ALA A 195 -2.96 3.82 -9.77
N ILE A 196 -3.34 2.63 -10.25
CA ILE A 196 -2.89 1.35 -9.67
C ILE A 196 -1.38 1.20 -9.82
N GLY A 197 -0.81 1.55 -10.97
CA GLY A 197 0.63 1.50 -11.20
C GLY A 197 1.41 2.41 -10.25
N ALA A 198 0.97 3.66 -10.09
CA ALA A 198 1.59 4.64 -9.18
C ALA A 198 1.50 4.18 -7.71
N VAL A 199 0.31 3.73 -7.28
CA VAL A 199 0.08 3.18 -5.93
C VAL A 199 0.95 1.96 -5.69
N SER A 200 1.01 1.04 -6.63
CA SER A 200 1.80 -0.18 -6.49
C SER A 200 3.29 0.12 -6.37
N LEU A 201 3.79 1.06 -7.17
CA LEU A 201 5.18 1.50 -7.12
C LEU A 201 5.52 2.15 -5.78
N ALA A 202 4.67 3.05 -5.29
CA ALA A 202 4.83 3.69 -3.98
C ALA A 202 4.80 2.68 -2.84
N THR A 203 3.88 1.71 -2.90
CA THR A 203 3.76 0.64 -1.91
C THR A 203 4.96 -0.30 -1.94
N ALA A 204 5.42 -0.69 -3.14
CA ALA A 204 6.58 -1.56 -3.31
C ALA A 204 7.84 -0.95 -2.68
N VAL A 205 8.08 0.34 -2.92
CA VAL A 205 9.19 1.07 -2.30
C VAL A 205 9.00 1.20 -0.78
N SER A 206 7.78 1.46 -0.32
CA SER A 206 7.50 1.55 1.12
C SER A 206 7.80 0.23 1.84
N VAL A 207 7.34 -0.90 1.28
CA VAL A 207 7.62 -2.24 1.84
C VAL A 207 9.10 -2.59 1.77
N SER A 208 9.78 -2.22 0.68
CA SER A 208 11.22 -2.40 0.51
C SER A 208 12.04 -1.67 1.58
N LEU A 209 11.62 -0.46 1.99
CA LEU A 209 12.30 0.36 3.00
C LEU A 209 11.96 -0.02 4.43
N ALA A 210 10.71 -0.37 4.70
CA ALA A 210 10.18 -0.46 6.06
C ALA A 210 9.55 -1.81 6.41
N GLY A 211 9.42 -2.74 5.46
CA GLY A 211 8.58 -3.93 5.64
C GLY A 211 7.08 -3.59 5.64
N ALA A 212 6.26 -4.42 6.27
CA ALA A 212 4.81 -4.21 6.29
C ALA A 212 4.41 -3.18 7.35
N VAL A 213 3.90 -2.03 6.90
CA VAL A 213 3.40 -0.94 7.75
C VAL A 213 1.96 -0.60 7.35
N GLY A 214 1.00 -1.32 7.90
CA GLY A 214 -0.43 -1.13 7.61
C GLY A 214 -1.07 0.10 8.26
N PHE A 215 -2.32 0.35 7.88
CA PHE A 215 -3.22 1.36 8.43
C PHE A 215 -2.89 2.82 8.09
N VAL A 216 -1.67 3.18 7.74
CA VAL A 216 -1.30 4.57 7.39
C VAL A 216 -2.10 5.03 6.18
N GLY A 217 -2.16 4.19 5.13
CA GLY A 217 -2.92 4.45 3.91
C GLY A 217 -4.44 4.44 4.09
N LEU A 218 -4.93 3.98 5.23
CA LEU A 218 -6.35 3.96 5.54
C LEU A 218 -6.76 5.14 6.42
N VAL A 219 -6.06 5.34 7.52
CA VAL A 219 -6.40 6.32 8.56
C VAL A 219 -6.14 7.76 8.10
N VAL A 220 -4.94 8.00 7.56
CA VAL A 220 -4.50 9.36 7.23
C VAL A 220 -5.33 9.99 6.12
N PRO A 221 -5.57 9.35 4.96
CA PRO A 221 -6.39 9.94 3.90
C PRO A 221 -7.83 10.20 4.36
N HIS A 222 -8.39 9.31 5.18
CA HIS A 222 -9.73 9.52 5.72
C HIS A 222 -9.81 10.79 6.58
N PHE A 223 -8.83 11.00 7.46
CA PHE A 223 -8.72 12.23 8.25
C PHE A 223 -8.55 13.46 7.37
N VAL A 224 -7.62 13.41 6.40
CA VAL A 224 -7.34 14.53 5.49
C VAL A 224 -8.59 14.88 4.67
N ARG A 225 -9.30 13.89 4.15
CA ARG A 225 -10.53 14.09 3.38
C ARG A 225 -11.61 14.79 4.19
N ARG A 226 -11.71 14.45 5.48
CA ARG A 226 -12.69 15.08 6.39
C ARG A 226 -12.35 16.54 6.72
N VAL A 227 -11.07 16.88 6.83
CA VAL A 227 -10.61 18.22 7.24
C VAL A 227 -10.41 19.16 6.04
N PHE A 228 -9.79 18.67 4.96
CA PHE A 228 -9.37 19.48 3.81
C PHE A 228 -10.22 19.25 2.55
N GLY A 229 -11.17 18.31 2.62
CA GLY A 229 -12.06 17.93 1.52
C GLY A 229 -11.50 16.82 0.63
N PRO A 230 -12.35 16.31 -0.31
CA PRO A 230 -12.01 15.14 -1.12
C PRO A 230 -11.13 15.46 -2.34
N ARG A 231 -11.01 16.71 -2.77
CA ARG A 231 -10.31 17.08 -4.01
C ARG A 231 -8.84 16.68 -3.98
N MET A 232 -8.37 16.04 -5.04
CA MET A 232 -6.99 15.54 -5.18
C MET A 232 -5.92 16.63 -5.02
N GLU A 233 -6.21 17.87 -5.41
CA GLU A 233 -5.27 19.00 -5.26
C GLU A 233 -4.87 19.26 -3.81
N ARG A 234 -5.75 18.94 -2.87
CA ARG A 234 -5.50 19.05 -1.42
C ARG A 234 -5.20 17.69 -0.81
N LEU A 235 -5.93 16.68 -1.24
CA LEU A 235 -5.85 15.34 -0.67
C LEU A 235 -4.44 14.74 -0.80
N LEU A 236 -3.81 14.83 -1.98
CA LEU A 236 -2.48 14.27 -2.22
C LEU A 236 -1.39 14.92 -1.34
N PRO A 237 -1.19 16.25 -1.37
CA PRO A 237 -0.11 16.87 -0.60
C PRO A 237 -0.34 16.78 0.92
N PHE A 238 -1.58 16.94 1.39
CA PHE A 238 -1.86 16.81 2.83
C PHE A 238 -1.78 15.35 3.29
N SER A 239 -2.17 14.37 2.47
CA SER A 239 -1.96 12.96 2.80
C SER A 239 -0.48 12.62 2.90
N ALA A 240 0.35 13.11 1.99
CA ALA A 240 1.81 12.95 2.07
C ALA A 240 2.38 13.55 3.35
N LEU A 241 2.01 14.78 3.67
CA LEU A 241 2.50 15.49 4.85
C LEU A 241 2.07 14.77 6.16
N PHE A 242 0.77 14.54 6.33
CA PHE A 242 0.26 13.93 7.56
C PHE A 242 0.62 12.45 7.68
N GLY A 243 0.74 11.72 6.56
CA GLY A 243 1.23 10.34 6.55
C GLY A 243 2.68 10.25 6.99
N GLY A 244 3.53 11.15 6.48
CA GLY A 244 4.92 11.27 6.90
C GLY A 244 5.03 11.58 8.41
N ILE A 245 4.30 12.58 8.90
CA ILE A 245 4.28 12.95 10.32
C ILE A 245 3.78 11.79 11.19
N PHE A 246 2.69 11.14 10.79
CA PHE A 246 2.11 10.01 11.52
C PHE A 246 3.13 8.88 11.70
N LEU A 247 3.82 8.49 10.63
CA LEU A 247 4.78 7.40 10.72
C LEU A 247 6.07 7.81 11.46
N VAL A 248 6.49 9.07 11.40
CA VAL A 248 7.59 9.60 12.22
C VAL A 248 7.25 9.51 13.71
N ILE A 249 6.02 9.87 14.09
CA ILE A 249 5.57 9.77 15.49
C ILE A 249 5.51 8.28 15.90
N ALA A 250 4.93 7.39 15.07
CA ALA A 250 4.88 5.97 15.36
C ALA A 250 6.29 5.36 15.50
N GLN A 251 7.24 5.76 14.65
CA GLN A 251 8.64 5.34 14.74
C GLN A 251 9.33 5.87 16.02
N ALA A 252 9.05 7.11 16.42
CA ALA A 252 9.58 7.66 17.66
C ALA A 252 9.03 6.89 18.87
N VAL A 253 7.73 6.57 18.89
CA VAL A 253 7.11 5.74 19.95
C VAL A 253 7.74 4.34 19.98
N ALA A 254 7.89 3.69 18.80
CA ALA A 254 8.55 2.38 18.71
C ALA A 254 9.97 2.43 19.29
N ALA A 255 10.77 3.41 18.87
CA ALA A 255 12.18 3.52 19.26
C ALA A 255 12.39 3.84 20.75
N THR A 256 11.47 4.60 21.37
CA THR A 256 11.65 5.09 22.76
C THR A 256 10.94 4.21 23.78
N LEU A 257 9.71 3.78 23.50
CA LEU A 257 8.87 3.06 24.46
C LEU A 257 8.87 1.55 24.25
N LEU A 258 9.06 1.09 23.02
CA LEU A 258 8.91 -0.32 22.64
C LEU A 258 10.01 -0.77 21.65
N PRO A 259 11.30 -0.74 22.04
CA PRO A 259 12.43 -0.92 21.10
C PRO A 259 12.50 -2.29 20.42
N ASN A 260 11.71 -3.26 20.87
CA ASN A 260 11.61 -4.60 20.26
C ASN A 260 10.37 -4.77 19.38
N VAL A 261 9.54 -3.74 19.24
CA VAL A 261 8.28 -3.79 18.48
C VAL A 261 8.45 -3.03 17.17
N GLY A 262 8.08 -3.68 16.06
CA GLY A 262 8.11 -3.03 14.75
C GLY A 262 7.10 -1.89 14.65
N VAL A 263 7.43 -0.86 13.86
CA VAL A 263 6.56 0.32 13.67
C VAL A 263 5.19 -0.06 13.08
N GLY A 264 5.13 -1.11 12.27
CA GLY A 264 3.87 -1.64 11.71
C GLY A 264 2.89 -2.11 12.79
N VAL A 265 3.39 -2.74 13.86
CA VAL A 265 2.56 -3.14 15.01
C VAL A 265 1.98 -1.92 15.72
N ILE A 266 2.78 -0.86 15.90
CA ILE A 266 2.31 0.39 16.50
C ILE A 266 1.19 1.00 15.64
N CYS A 267 1.37 1.06 14.32
CA CYS A 267 0.35 1.55 13.40
C CYS A 267 -0.94 0.70 13.46
N ALA A 268 -0.83 -0.62 13.61
CA ALA A 268 -1.98 -1.52 13.73
C ALA A 268 -2.76 -1.31 15.03
N ILE A 269 -2.06 -1.09 16.16
CA ILE A 269 -2.67 -0.81 17.46
C ILE A 269 -3.52 0.48 17.42
N PHE A 270 -3.05 1.51 16.71
CA PHE A 270 -3.84 2.75 16.55
C PHE A 270 -4.88 2.64 15.43
N GLY A 271 -4.55 1.98 14.33
CA GLY A 271 -5.41 1.88 13.16
C GLY A 271 -6.63 0.97 13.37
N GLY A 272 -6.47 -0.17 14.05
CA GLY A 272 -7.56 -1.12 14.28
C GLY A 272 -8.75 -0.51 15.03
N PRO A 273 -8.57 0.09 16.22
CA PRO A 273 -9.64 0.77 16.94
C PRO A 273 -10.28 1.92 16.15
N PHE A 274 -9.48 2.66 15.36
CA PHE A 274 -10.01 3.71 14.50
C PHE A 274 -11.00 3.19 13.47
N ILE A 275 -10.70 2.04 12.83
CA ILE A 275 -11.62 1.42 11.86
C ILE A 275 -12.88 0.94 12.55
N LEU A 276 -12.75 0.29 13.70
CA LEU A 276 -13.93 -0.17 14.47
C LEU A 276 -14.83 1.00 14.83
N TRP A 277 -14.25 2.11 15.27
CA TRP A 277 -14.99 3.34 15.54
C TRP A 277 -15.66 3.90 14.28
N LEU A 278 -14.96 3.91 13.14
CA LEU A 278 -15.51 4.37 11.86
C LEU A 278 -16.71 3.54 11.40
N LEU A 279 -16.63 2.22 11.53
CA LEU A 279 -17.73 1.31 11.19
C LEU A 279 -18.92 1.47 12.14
N ALA A 280 -18.67 1.65 13.43
CA ALA A 280 -19.72 1.89 14.42
C ALA A 280 -20.44 3.24 14.20
N SER A 281 -19.68 4.29 13.85
CA SER A 281 -20.26 5.63 13.62
C SER A 281 -21.15 5.71 12.37
N ARG A 282 -20.88 4.91 11.34
CA ARG A 282 -21.74 4.82 10.14
C ARG A 282 -23.09 4.20 10.44
N ARG A 283 -23.15 3.15 11.27
CA ARG A 283 -24.43 2.54 11.69
C ARG A 283 -25.34 3.50 12.47
N SER A 284 -24.74 4.46 13.19
CA SER A 284 -25.50 5.46 13.95
C SER A 284 -26.03 6.61 13.08
N GLY A 285 -25.51 6.80 11.87
CA GLY A 285 -25.94 7.83 10.91
C GLY A 285 -27.12 7.40 10.03
N GLU A 286 -27.24 6.12 9.68
CA GLU A 286 -28.33 5.57 8.85
C GLU A 286 -29.70 5.57 9.55
N GLY A 287 -29.76 5.83 10.86
CA GLY A 287 -31.01 5.92 11.64
C GLY A 287 -31.56 7.35 11.78
N ARG A 288 -31.00 8.36 11.13
CA ARG A 288 -31.44 9.78 11.26
C ARG A 288 -32.06 10.38 10.02
N ASP A 289 -32.12 9.64 8.92
CA ASP A 289 -32.79 10.06 7.67
C ASP A 289 -34.04 9.18 7.40
N ILE A 290 -34.99 9.17 8.36
CA ILE A 290 -36.41 8.77 8.19
C ILE A 290 -37.28 9.93 8.65
#